data_5a7c8d84b25bdf09e6dc806ddb69d9a7
#
_entry.id   5a7c8d84b25bdf09e6dc806ddb69d9a7
#
_cell.length_a   1.000
_cell.length_b   1.000
_cell.length_c   1.000
_cell.angle_alpha   90.00
_cell.angle_beta   90.00
_cell.angle_gamma   90.00
#
_symmetry.space_group_name_H-M   'P 1'
#
loop_
_entity.id
_entity.type
_entity.pdbx_description
1 polymer ?
#
loop_
_entity_poly.entity_id
_entity_poly.type
_entity_poly.pdbx_seq_one_letter_code
_entity_poly.pdbx_strand_id
1 'polypeptide(L)'
;MAWPRSTVATVRRGATLERFNYAIMKEKLSTKSHLLLAITRKLAVTVLALSTISYFPSARAQATASEQTAPRKPAPGHGAAGKPRMTEPLEKYNMPPAYIYRWETGPRMISQFGLFTSFQVNVDANGNNILGDAANEPSITVDPTNHDRMAIGWRQFNSVQSDFRQGGWGFTTDAGTTWTFPGVLETNVFRSDPVLGSDEAGNFFYLSLLQSFCDNMYGSPDFGQTWSRLQPDGDAGGGDKQWFTIDKTPGGMGHGFQYQIWSTAASCSFGQFSRSTDGGATWMNAISIPNAPVWGTPDVDTNGNLFIGGGDFGSSFFCIRSSNAQNGNVTPTFDQNTSVNLGGSVLFGAQINPGGLSGQIFLAVDRSGTATNNNIYMIATVQQFSASNGSDIMFSRSTDGGVTFSAPQRITDDPVNQNKWHWFGTLAIAPNGRIDSVWLDTRNAPNNTDSQLFYSWSTDGGVTWAPNVAVSSSFNPHEGWPVQQKIGDYLTIVSDNTGGDVAYSATFNFNPSTGQHEQDVYYVRVFPSGVPTPTPTVTPTPTATPTVTPSPTPTPRPTPTPRTIPTPRGRPTPPPRPTPQSSLTLPAN
;
A
#
# COMPACT_ATOMS: atom_id res chain seq x y z
N MET A 1 5.31 -25.69 -64.26
CA MET A 1 6.55 -25.35 -64.98
C MET A 1 7.59 -24.87 -63.95
N ALA A 2 8.66 -25.64 -63.85
CA ALA A 2 10.05 -25.40 -63.47
C ALA A 2 10.36 -24.44 -62.28
N TRP A 3 10.84 -25.03 -61.23
CA TRP A 3 11.74 -24.48 -60.21
C TRP A 3 13.17 -24.45 -60.77
N PRO A 4 14.05 -23.56 -60.29
CA PRO A 4 15.47 -23.91 -60.20
C PRO A 4 15.95 -23.96 -58.74
N ARG A 5 16.74 -24.99 -58.48
CA ARG A 5 17.57 -25.22 -57.30
C ARG A 5 18.70 -24.18 -57.23
N SER A 6 19.03 -23.72 -56.02
CA SER A 6 20.32 -23.09 -55.79
C SER A 6 21.03 -23.68 -54.58
N THR A 7 22.27 -23.87 -54.77
CA THR A 7 23.34 -24.57 -54.13
C THR A 7 23.68 -24.08 -52.71
N VAL A 8 23.95 -25.04 -51.81
CA VAL A 8 24.56 -24.85 -50.48
C VAL A 8 26.05 -24.49 -50.67
N ALA A 9 26.44 -23.33 -50.10
CA ALA A 9 27.86 -23.00 -49.91
C ALA A 9 28.17 -23.05 -48.40
N THR A 10 28.90 -24.09 -47.98
CA THR A 10 29.42 -24.27 -46.62
C THR A 10 30.63 -23.35 -46.43
N VAL A 11 30.52 -22.35 -45.58
CA VAL A 11 31.65 -21.49 -45.18
C VAL A 11 32.19 -21.96 -43.83
N ARG A 12 33.39 -22.51 -43.81
CA ARG A 12 34.23 -22.76 -42.65
C ARG A 12 34.60 -21.43 -41.98
N ARG A 13 33.97 -21.07 -40.88
CA ARG A 13 34.41 -20.01 -39.93
C ARG A 13 34.22 -20.49 -38.49
N GLY A 14 35.18 -21.24 -37.99
CA GLY A 14 35.13 -21.78 -36.63
C GLY A 14 36.43 -21.69 -35.84
N ALA A 15 37.55 -21.30 -36.44
CA ALA A 15 38.85 -21.42 -35.74
C ALA A 15 39.48 -20.09 -35.29
N THR A 16 38.96 -18.94 -35.72
CA THR A 16 39.59 -17.62 -35.46
C THR A 16 38.95 -16.89 -34.28
N LEU A 17 37.68 -17.17 -33.91
CA LEU A 17 36.98 -16.50 -32.81
C LEU A 17 37.38 -17.05 -31.42
N GLU A 18 37.68 -18.34 -31.31
CA GLU A 18 38.09 -18.94 -30.03
C GLU A 18 39.48 -18.47 -29.56
N ARG A 19 40.43 -18.24 -30.49
CA ARG A 19 41.75 -17.73 -30.11
C ARG A 19 41.73 -16.26 -29.67
N PHE A 20 40.80 -15.47 -30.16
CA PHE A 20 40.66 -14.06 -29.75
C PHE A 20 40.06 -13.92 -28.34
N ASN A 21 39.09 -14.74 -28.04
CA ASN A 21 38.46 -14.76 -26.70
C ASN A 21 39.39 -15.29 -25.60
N TYR A 22 40.30 -16.24 -25.94
CA TYR A 22 41.27 -16.77 -24.97
C TYR A 22 42.38 -15.75 -24.63
N ALA A 23 42.79 -14.93 -25.59
CA ALA A 23 43.77 -13.84 -25.38
C ALA A 23 43.20 -12.72 -24.50
N ILE A 24 41.93 -12.29 -24.71
CA ILE A 24 41.28 -11.26 -23.92
C ILE A 24 41.01 -11.72 -22.49
N MET A 25 40.68 -13.00 -22.30
CA MET A 25 40.46 -13.59 -20.98
C MET A 25 41.76 -13.71 -20.16
N LYS A 26 42.90 -13.98 -20.85
CA LYS A 26 44.20 -14.07 -20.18
C LYS A 26 44.76 -12.71 -19.77
N GLU A 27 44.48 -11.67 -20.51
CA GLU A 27 44.86 -10.29 -20.20
C GLU A 27 44.03 -9.70 -19.02
N LYS A 28 42.72 -9.98 -18.97
CA LYS A 28 41.84 -9.59 -17.84
C LYS A 28 42.16 -10.33 -16.54
N LEU A 29 42.63 -11.56 -16.59
CA LEU A 29 43.07 -12.33 -15.41
C LEU A 29 44.40 -11.83 -14.87
N SER A 30 45.34 -11.42 -15.72
CA SER A 30 46.63 -10.83 -15.33
C SER A 30 46.45 -9.48 -14.62
N THR A 31 45.58 -8.61 -15.14
CA THR A 31 45.30 -7.28 -14.54
C THR A 31 44.61 -7.38 -13.17
N LYS A 32 43.71 -8.38 -12.98
CA LYS A 32 43.08 -8.60 -11.67
C LYS A 32 44.06 -9.14 -10.63
N SER A 33 45.01 -10.00 -11.01
CA SER A 33 46.03 -10.52 -10.10
C SER A 33 47.00 -9.43 -9.60
N HIS A 34 47.37 -8.49 -10.45
CA HIS A 34 48.21 -7.35 -10.04
C HIS A 34 47.48 -6.34 -9.15
N LEU A 35 46.16 -6.17 -9.36
CA LEU A 35 45.33 -5.28 -8.52
C LEU A 35 45.11 -5.89 -7.11
N LEU A 36 44.89 -7.22 -7.00
CA LEU A 36 44.78 -7.90 -5.72
C LEU A 36 46.09 -7.86 -4.90
N LEU A 37 47.25 -7.98 -5.57
CA LEU A 37 48.56 -7.92 -4.88
C LEU A 37 48.87 -6.50 -4.39
N ALA A 38 48.38 -5.47 -5.05
CA ALA A 38 48.55 -4.07 -4.63
C ALA A 38 47.66 -3.72 -3.41
N ILE A 39 46.48 -4.30 -3.35
CA ILE A 39 45.52 -4.09 -2.24
C ILE A 39 46.00 -4.81 -0.97
N THR A 40 46.50 -6.06 -1.09
CA THR A 40 47.03 -6.80 0.04
C THR A 40 48.31 -6.18 0.64
N ARG A 41 49.18 -5.56 -0.17
CA ARG A 41 50.35 -4.82 0.32
C ARG A 41 49.98 -3.54 1.05
N LYS A 42 48.95 -2.80 0.65
CA LYS A 42 48.46 -1.60 1.37
C LYS A 42 47.76 -1.94 2.67
N LEU A 43 47.02 -3.06 2.77
CA LEU A 43 46.41 -3.49 4.03
C LEU A 43 47.43 -3.96 5.06
N ALA A 44 48.54 -4.64 4.64
CA ALA A 44 49.59 -5.12 5.53
C ALA A 44 50.39 -3.95 6.18
N VAL A 45 50.53 -2.82 5.51
CA VAL A 45 51.23 -1.65 6.05
C VAL A 45 50.38 -0.86 7.05
N THR A 46 49.05 -0.90 6.90
CA THR A 46 48.12 -0.20 7.81
C THR A 46 47.87 -0.97 9.11
N VAL A 47 47.99 -2.29 9.12
CA VAL A 47 47.85 -3.13 10.34
C VAL A 47 49.10 -3.06 11.24
N LEU A 48 50.31 -2.78 10.69
CA LEU A 48 51.54 -2.71 11.49
C LEU A 48 51.73 -1.37 12.19
N ALA A 49 50.95 -0.32 11.87
CA ALA A 49 51.05 1.00 12.46
C ALA A 49 50.14 1.25 13.67
N LEU A 50 49.29 0.27 14.05
CA LEU A 50 48.27 0.41 15.10
C LEU A 50 48.53 -0.48 16.35
N SER A 51 49.70 -1.11 16.50
CA SER A 51 49.98 -2.04 17.59
C SER A 51 50.89 -1.49 18.72
N THR A 52 51.03 -0.19 18.89
CA THR A 52 51.78 0.38 20.04
C THR A 52 51.01 1.51 20.70
N ILE A 53 50.00 1.21 21.51
CA ILE A 53 49.57 2.07 22.64
C ILE A 53 48.95 1.19 23.74
N SER A 54 49.76 0.99 24.81
CA SER A 54 49.49 1.00 26.25
C SER A 54 48.34 0.15 26.84
N TYR A 55 48.78 -0.85 27.58
CA TYR A 55 48.08 -1.53 28.67
C TYR A 55 47.71 -0.59 29.82
N PHE A 56 46.45 -0.59 30.27
CA PHE A 56 46.01 -0.31 31.64
C PHE A 56 44.90 -1.31 32.05
N PRO A 57 44.84 -1.70 33.35
CA PRO A 57 44.11 -2.89 33.75
C PRO A 57 42.61 -2.64 33.97
N SER A 58 41.85 -3.69 33.71
CA SER A 58 40.39 -3.82 33.80
C SER A 58 39.86 -3.70 35.22
N ALA A 59 38.86 -2.84 35.42
CA ALA A 59 37.88 -2.99 36.49
C ALA A 59 36.60 -3.58 35.88
N ARG A 60 36.17 -4.70 36.47
CA ARG A 60 34.98 -5.48 36.09
C ARG A 60 33.75 -4.72 36.56
N ALA A 61 32.91 -4.22 35.65
CA ALA A 61 31.57 -3.76 35.93
C ALA A 61 30.56 -4.64 35.18
N GLN A 62 29.55 -5.08 35.91
CA GLN A 62 28.46 -5.93 35.42
C GLN A 62 27.66 -5.23 34.32
N ALA A 63 27.30 -6.01 33.30
CA ALA A 63 26.43 -5.56 32.25
C ALA A 63 25.00 -5.34 32.78
N THR A 64 24.60 -4.10 32.84
CA THR A 64 23.19 -3.71 32.88
C THR A 64 22.70 -3.50 31.47
N ALA A 65 21.43 -3.85 31.25
CA ALA A 65 20.72 -3.87 29.98
C ALA A 65 20.96 -2.60 29.14
N SER A 66 21.11 -2.79 27.83
CA SER A 66 21.29 -1.75 26.82
C SER A 66 20.10 -0.77 26.84
N GLU A 67 20.38 0.44 27.22
CA GLU A 67 19.52 1.60 26.99
C GLU A 67 19.40 1.84 25.48
N GLN A 68 18.21 1.68 24.95
CA GLN A 68 17.90 2.07 23.58
C GLN A 68 18.08 3.57 23.44
N THR A 69 19.03 3.99 22.61
CA THR A 69 19.24 5.39 22.27
C THR A 69 17.99 5.95 21.60
N ALA A 70 17.32 6.86 22.31
CA ALA A 70 16.24 7.67 21.75
C ALA A 70 16.72 8.41 20.49
N PRO A 71 15.87 8.60 19.47
CA PRO A 71 16.24 9.35 18.27
C PRO A 71 16.69 10.77 18.63
N ARG A 72 17.80 11.20 18.04
CA ARG A 72 18.39 12.54 18.27
C ARG A 72 17.37 13.61 17.84
N LYS A 73 17.01 14.50 18.75
CA LYS A 73 16.23 15.70 18.45
C LYS A 73 16.89 16.51 17.32
N PRO A 74 16.14 16.95 16.31
CA PRO A 74 16.66 17.86 15.29
C PRO A 74 17.15 19.17 15.94
N ALA A 75 18.23 19.74 15.43
CA ALA A 75 18.71 21.04 15.85
C ALA A 75 17.66 22.13 15.47
N PRO A 76 17.43 23.14 16.34
CA PRO A 76 16.45 24.18 16.03
C PRO A 76 16.95 25.03 14.87
N GLY A 77 16.21 25.00 13.76
CA GLY A 77 16.37 25.94 12.67
C GLY A 77 15.96 27.36 13.14
N HIS A 78 16.77 28.35 12.85
CA HIS A 78 16.46 29.77 13.08
C HIS A 78 15.31 30.20 12.16
N GLY A 79 14.08 30.10 12.65
CA GLY A 79 12.88 30.66 12.07
C GLY A 79 12.11 31.43 13.15
N ALA A 80 11.48 32.54 12.78
CA ALA A 80 10.73 33.43 13.66
C ALA A 80 9.85 32.67 14.66
N ALA A 81 9.74 33.18 15.89
CA ALA A 81 9.00 32.59 17.00
C ALA A 81 7.52 32.35 16.63
N GLY A 82 7.25 31.23 15.97
CA GLY A 82 5.93 30.69 15.73
C GLY A 82 5.48 29.85 16.93
N LYS A 83 4.18 29.70 17.10
CA LYS A 83 3.54 28.80 18.08
C LYS A 83 4.25 27.43 18.06
N PRO A 84 4.36 26.71 19.20
CA PRO A 84 4.95 25.36 19.21
C PRO A 84 4.24 24.49 18.16
N ARG A 85 5.00 23.98 17.18
CA ARG A 85 4.46 23.00 16.22
C ARG A 85 4.03 21.76 17.01
N MET A 86 2.79 21.33 16.81
CA MET A 86 2.39 20.00 17.25
C MET A 86 3.32 19.00 16.54
N THR A 87 3.93 18.14 17.32
CA THR A 87 4.70 17.01 16.77
C THR A 87 3.76 15.84 16.60
N GLU A 88 3.81 15.19 15.44
CA GLU A 88 3.11 13.94 15.21
C GLU A 88 3.54 12.89 16.25
N PRO A 89 2.60 12.18 16.91
CA PRO A 89 2.96 11.13 17.83
C PRO A 89 3.64 9.99 17.06
N LEU A 90 4.81 9.56 17.53
CA LEU A 90 5.48 8.39 16.97
C LEU A 90 4.67 7.14 17.28
N GLU A 91 4.37 6.34 16.26
CA GLU A 91 3.73 5.04 16.44
C GLU A 91 4.65 4.10 17.23
N LYS A 92 4.08 3.48 18.26
CA LYS A 92 4.73 2.38 18.99
C LYS A 92 4.27 1.07 18.37
N TYR A 93 5.17 0.09 18.32
CA TYR A 93 4.82 -1.24 17.80
C TYR A 93 5.50 -2.32 18.63
N ASN A 94 4.87 -3.48 18.65
CA ASN A 94 5.38 -4.66 19.32
C ASN A 94 6.47 -5.34 18.47
N MET A 95 7.30 -6.15 19.12
CA MET A 95 8.17 -7.08 18.39
C MET A 95 7.32 -8.07 17.58
N PRO A 96 7.85 -8.63 16.46
CA PRO A 96 7.11 -9.62 15.69
C PRO A 96 6.61 -10.73 16.63
N PRO A 97 5.31 -11.05 16.60
CA PRO A 97 4.82 -12.23 17.29
C PRO A 97 5.47 -13.46 16.64
N ALA A 98 5.73 -14.50 17.43
CA ALA A 98 6.02 -15.79 16.86
C ALA A 98 4.95 -16.13 15.82
N TYR A 99 5.36 -16.70 14.68
CA TYR A 99 4.45 -17.05 13.59
C TYR A 99 3.28 -17.86 14.15
N ILE A 100 2.08 -17.27 14.14
CA ILE A 100 0.86 -17.96 14.54
C ILE A 100 0.30 -18.58 13.27
N TYR A 101 0.38 -19.89 13.18
CA TYR A 101 -0.26 -20.64 12.11
C TYR A 101 -1.77 -20.48 12.27
N ARG A 102 -2.43 -19.88 11.27
CA ARG A 102 -3.88 -19.70 11.28
C ARG A 102 -4.52 -20.78 10.44
N TRP A 103 -5.32 -21.58 11.10
CA TRP A 103 -6.07 -22.67 10.48
C TRP A 103 -7.56 -22.32 10.29
N GLU A 104 -8.00 -21.25 10.92
CA GLU A 104 -9.39 -20.87 10.92
C GLU A 104 -9.65 -19.90 9.77
N THR A 105 -10.58 -20.28 8.91
CA THR A 105 -11.06 -19.47 7.81
C THR A 105 -12.57 -19.41 7.82
N GLY A 106 -13.14 -18.33 7.29
CA GLY A 106 -14.56 -18.12 7.08
C GLY A 106 -14.87 -17.93 5.60
N PRO A 107 -16.15 -17.87 5.21
CA PRO A 107 -16.51 -17.46 3.86
C PRO A 107 -15.96 -16.06 3.55
N ARG A 108 -15.42 -15.86 2.34
CA ARG A 108 -15.05 -14.53 1.84
C ARG A 108 -16.26 -13.59 1.91
N MET A 109 -16.05 -12.38 2.38
CA MET A 109 -17.09 -11.36 2.40
C MET A 109 -17.25 -10.73 1.01
N ILE A 110 -18.50 -10.72 0.55
CA ILE A 110 -18.98 -9.93 -0.58
C ILE A 110 -20.15 -9.09 -0.05
N SER A 111 -19.95 -7.78 0.05
CA SER A 111 -20.97 -6.86 0.56
C SER A 111 -21.60 -6.11 -0.60
N GLN A 112 -22.88 -6.34 -0.84
CA GLN A 112 -23.64 -5.64 -1.87
C GLN A 112 -24.46 -4.50 -1.27
N PHE A 113 -24.36 -3.32 -1.87
CA PHE A 113 -25.16 -2.14 -1.51
C PHE A 113 -25.69 -1.47 -2.78
N GLY A 114 -26.98 -1.62 -3.04
CA GLY A 114 -27.59 -1.15 -4.27
C GLY A 114 -26.94 -1.79 -5.51
N LEU A 115 -26.32 -0.97 -6.33
CA LEU A 115 -25.63 -1.40 -7.55
C LEU A 115 -24.13 -1.69 -7.33
N PHE A 116 -23.62 -1.42 -6.14
CA PHE A 116 -22.22 -1.52 -5.81
C PHE A 116 -21.94 -2.81 -5.05
N THR A 117 -20.85 -3.47 -5.40
CA THR A 117 -20.40 -4.70 -4.73
C THR A 117 -18.98 -4.53 -4.24
N SER A 118 -18.79 -4.67 -2.93
CA SER A 118 -17.48 -4.66 -2.30
C SER A 118 -16.97 -6.09 -2.14
N PHE A 119 -15.79 -6.36 -2.66
CA PHE A 119 -15.13 -7.67 -2.59
C PHE A 119 -13.97 -7.62 -1.62
N GLN A 120 -13.95 -8.54 -0.66
CA GLN A 120 -12.80 -8.69 0.25
C GLN A 120 -11.54 -9.10 -0.52
N VAL A 121 -10.40 -8.47 -0.19
CA VAL A 121 -9.11 -8.64 -0.88
C VAL A 121 -8.13 -9.49 -0.09
N ASN A 122 -8.03 -9.30 1.24
CA ASN A 122 -7.15 -10.07 2.13
C ASN A 122 -7.76 -11.45 2.46
N VAL A 123 -7.68 -12.35 1.49
CA VAL A 123 -8.24 -13.73 1.56
C VAL A 123 -7.11 -14.76 1.54
N ASP A 124 -7.38 -15.99 1.99
CA ASP A 124 -6.42 -17.09 1.90
C ASP A 124 -6.22 -17.58 0.45
N ALA A 125 -5.34 -18.55 0.25
CA ALA A 125 -5.06 -19.13 -1.07
C ALA A 125 -6.27 -19.81 -1.73
N ASN A 126 -7.33 -20.08 -0.98
CA ASN A 126 -8.58 -20.65 -1.47
C ASN A 126 -9.67 -19.58 -1.67
N GLY A 127 -9.35 -18.32 -1.43
CA GLY A 127 -10.28 -17.19 -1.51
C GLY A 127 -11.21 -17.06 -0.30
N ASN A 128 -10.88 -17.62 0.85
CA ASN A 128 -11.65 -17.52 2.09
C ASN A 128 -11.14 -16.38 2.98
N ASN A 129 -12.02 -15.86 3.84
CA ASN A 129 -11.62 -14.93 4.89
C ASN A 129 -10.65 -15.59 5.88
N ILE A 130 -9.61 -14.89 6.30
CA ILE A 130 -8.64 -15.31 7.32
C ILE A 130 -9.14 -14.79 8.68
N LEU A 131 -9.60 -15.69 9.57
CA LEU A 131 -10.17 -15.28 10.85
C LEU A 131 -9.09 -14.81 11.84
N GLY A 132 -9.36 -13.67 12.49
CA GLY A 132 -8.56 -13.12 13.60
C GLY A 132 -7.32 -12.35 13.17
N ASP A 133 -7.13 -12.08 11.86
CA ASP A 133 -6.16 -11.09 11.37
C ASP A 133 -6.80 -9.69 11.34
N ALA A 134 -6.06 -8.71 10.84
CA ALA A 134 -6.60 -7.42 10.45
C ALA A 134 -5.81 -6.86 9.25
N ALA A 135 -6.50 -6.10 8.42
CA ALA A 135 -5.93 -5.43 7.25
C ALA A 135 -6.50 -4.02 7.11
N ASN A 136 -5.62 -3.02 6.97
CA ASN A 136 -6.06 -1.63 6.83
C ASN A 136 -5.05 -0.75 6.07
N GLU A 137 -5.37 0.53 5.86
CA GLU A 137 -4.61 1.50 5.05
C GLU A 137 -4.32 0.99 3.62
N PRO A 138 -5.32 0.70 2.81
CA PRO A 138 -5.08 0.16 1.49
C PRO A 138 -4.70 1.23 0.47
N SER A 139 -3.79 0.85 -0.44
CA SER A 139 -3.44 1.62 -1.63
C SER A 139 -3.59 0.75 -2.88
N ILE A 140 -4.30 1.27 -3.89
CA ILE A 140 -4.59 0.55 -5.14
C ILE A 140 -3.77 1.10 -6.31
N THR A 141 -3.35 0.21 -7.21
CA THR A 141 -2.87 0.55 -8.55
C THR A 141 -3.54 -0.31 -9.60
N VAL A 142 -3.74 0.25 -10.79
CA VAL A 142 -4.38 -0.39 -11.94
C VAL A 142 -3.41 -0.34 -13.11
N ASP A 143 -3.36 -1.41 -13.92
CA ASP A 143 -2.62 -1.44 -15.16
C ASP A 143 -3.30 -0.53 -16.20
N PRO A 144 -2.67 0.58 -16.61
CA PRO A 144 -3.29 1.50 -17.56
C PRO A 144 -3.47 0.89 -18.96
N THR A 145 -2.85 -0.25 -19.25
CA THR A 145 -2.96 -0.97 -20.52
C THR A 145 -4.03 -2.07 -20.50
N ASN A 146 -4.41 -2.54 -19.30
CA ASN A 146 -5.44 -3.57 -19.13
C ASN A 146 -6.10 -3.45 -17.75
N HIS A 147 -7.31 -2.90 -17.72
CA HIS A 147 -8.10 -2.70 -16.50
C HIS A 147 -8.41 -3.98 -15.70
N ASP A 148 -8.35 -5.17 -16.31
CA ASP A 148 -8.54 -6.43 -15.59
C ASP A 148 -7.45 -6.68 -14.52
N ARG A 149 -6.31 -5.98 -14.60
CA ARG A 149 -5.12 -6.16 -13.79
C ARG A 149 -4.96 -5.05 -12.78
N MET A 150 -5.03 -5.39 -11.51
CA MET A 150 -4.89 -4.45 -10.39
C MET A 150 -4.11 -5.08 -9.25
N ALA A 151 -3.49 -4.25 -8.42
CA ALA A 151 -2.94 -4.65 -7.14
C ALA A 151 -3.36 -3.68 -6.05
N ILE A 152 -3.58 -4.21 -4.86
CA ILE A 152 -3.81 -3.46 -3.64
C ILE A 152 -2.77 -3.88 -2.61
N GLY A 153 -2.10 -2.92 -1.98
CA GLY A 153 -1.22 -3.12 -0.84
C GLY A 153 -1.89 -2.63 0.45
N TRP A 154 -1.56 -3.23 1.59
CA TRP A 154 -2.14 -2.85 2.88
C TRP A 154 -1.21 -3.18 4.05
N ARG A 155 -1.53 -2.65 5.23
CA ARG A 155 -0.93 -3.10 6.49
C ARG A 155 -1.58 -4.40 6.93
N GLN A 156 -0.83 -5.50 6.92
CA GLN A 156 -1.28 -6.83 7.34
C GLN A 156 -0.87 -7.11 8.78
N PHE A 157 -1.82 -7.37 9.63
CA PHE A 157 -1.64 -7.78 11.01
C PHE A 157 -2.01 -9.26 11.16
N ASN A 158 -1.10 -10.07 11.67
CA ASN A 158 -1.37 -11.48 11.92
C ASN A 158 -2.33 -11.72 13.09
N SER A 159 -2.56 -10.70 13.93
CA SER A 159 -3.44 -10.78 15.08
C SER A 159 -3.86 -9.38 15.52
N VAL A 160 -5.12 -9.22 15.93
CA VAL A 160 -5.61 -8.00 16.59
C VAL A 160 -5.00 -7.78 17.98
N GLN A 161 -4.26 -8.75 18.53
CA GLN A 161 -3.57 -8.64 19.82
C GLN A 161 -2.18 -8.01 19.72
N SER A 162 -1.76 -7.59 18.54
CA SER A 162 -0.47 -6.95 18.30
C SER A 162 -0.63 -5.82 17.30
N ASP A 163 0.18 -4.78 17.42
CA ASP A 163 0.31 -3.72 16.43
C ASP A 163 1.48 -3.93 15.46
N PHE A 164 2.16 -5.08 15.54
CA PHE A 164 3.15 -5.50 14.55
C PHE A 164 2.46 -5.79 13.22
N ARG A 165 2.94 -5.15 12.18
CA ARG A 165 2.37 -5.23 10.84
C ARG A 165 3.41 -5.46 9.77
N GLN A 166 2.96 -6.04 8.67
CA GLN A 166 3.75 -6.39 7.49
C GLN A 166 3.09 -5.83 6.24
N GLY A 167 3.84 -5.65 5.16
CA GLY A 167 3.29 -5.22 3.88
C GLY A 167 2.56 -6.36 3.19
N GLY A 168 1.24 -6.41 3.32
CA GLY A 168 0.39 -7.32 2.57
C GLY A 168 0.10 -6.80 1.17
N TRP A 169 -0.19 -7.70 0.23
CA TRP A 169 -0.71 -7.30 -1.08
C TRP A 169 -1.61 -8.36 -1.67
N GLY A 170 -2.58 -7.92 -2.47
CA GLY A 170 -3.39 -8.79 -3.31
C GLY A 170 -3.41 -8.28 -4.75
N PHE A 171 -3.60 -9.19 -5.68
CA PHE A 171 -3.76 -8.87 -7.10
C PHE A 171 -5.00 -9.53 -7.68
N THR A 172 -5.49 -8.97 -8.78
CA THR A 172 -6.58 -9.50 -9.60
C THR A 172 -6.20 -9.49 -11.08
N THR A 173 -6.85 -10.36 -11.86
CA THR A 173 -6.75 -10.40 -13.33
C THR A 173 -8.12 -10.45 -13.99
N ASP A 174 -9.18 -10.13 -13.24
CA ASP A 174 -10.59 -10.18 -13.66
C ASP A 174 -11.39 -8.94 -13.21
N ALA A 175 -10.76 -7.77 -13.30
CA ALA A 175 -11.33 -6.47 -12.93
C ALA A 175 -11.88 -6.43 -11.49
N GLY A 176 -11.18 -7.05 -10.55
CA GLY A 176 -11.49 -6.99 -9.13
C GLY A 176 -12.58 -7.94 -8.63
N THR A 177 -13.07 -8.85 -9.49
CA THR A 177 -14.10 -9.83 -9.10
C THR A 177 -13.53 -10.90 -8.17
N THR A 178 -12.31 -11.37 -8.44
CA THR A 178 -11.57 -12.27 -7.55
C THR A 178 -10.20 -11.71 -7.22
N TRP A 179 -9.71 -12.02 -6.01
CA TRP A 179 -8.43 -11.54 -5.49
C TRP A 179 -7.59 -12.70 -5.00
N THR A 180 -6.30 -12.59 -5.22
CA THR A 180 -5.29 -13.52 -4.70
C THR A 180 -4.38 -12.76 -3.74
N PHE A 181 -4.24 -13.25 -2.51
CA PHE A 181 -3.29 -12.75 -1.51
C PHE A 181 -2.15 -13.76 -1.36
N PRO A 182 -1.01 -13.56 -2.03
CA PRO A 182 0.10 -14.52 -1.97
C PRO A 182 0.85 -14.51 -0.63
N GLY A 183 0.65 -13.47 0.18
CA GLY A 183 1.33 -13.28 1.46
C GLY A 183 1.83 -11.86 1.63
N VAL A 184 2.89 -11.68 2.42
CA VAL A 184 3.49 -10.38 2.72
C VAL A 184 4.80 -10.20 1.97
N LEU A 185 5.19 -8.96 1.68
CA LEU A 185 6.44 -8.63 0.96
C LEU A 185 7.67 -9.32 1.59
N GLU A 186 7.78 -9.23 2.90
CA GLU A 186 8.85 -9.87 3.68
C GLU A 186 8.28 -10.38 5.01
N THR A 187 8.40 -11.69 5.24
CA THR A 187 7.88 -12.31 6.46
C THR A 187 8.68 -11.89 7.70
N ASN A 188 7.97 -11.48 8.77
CA ASN A 188 8.53 -11.00 10.04
C ASN A 188 9.36 -9.70 9.92
N VAL A 189 9.22 -8.97 8.83
CA VAL A 189 9.75 -7.63 8.67
C VAL A 189 8.63 -6.62 8.86
N PHE A 190 8.83 -5.65 9.75
CA PHE A 190 7.89 -4.55 9.93
C PHE A 190 7.77 -3.75 8.63
N ARG A 191 6.54 -3.59 8.15
CA ARG A 191 6.18 -2.80 6.96
C ARG A 191 4.87 -2.07 7.21
N SER A 192 4.86 -0.78 6.91
CA SER A 192 3.70 0.10 7.11
C SER A 192 3.47 0.99 5.89
N ASP A 193 2.39 1.75 5.92
CA ASP A 193 2.04 2.86 5.05
C ASP A 193 2.25 2.53 3.54
N PRO A 194 1.54 1.54 3.00
CA PRO A 194 1.70 1.13 1.61
C PRO A 194 1.24 2.21 0.65
N VAL A 195 2.08 2.55 -0.34
CA VAL A 195 1.67 3.41 -1.45
C VAL A 195 2.00 2.71 -2.76
N LEU A 196 1.00 2.47 -3.59
CA LEU A 196 1.13 1.81 -4.87
C LEU A 196 0.99 2.80 -6.03
N GLY A 197 1.67 2.51 -7.13
CA GLY A 197 1.55 3.23 -8.38
C GLY A 197 1.96 2.35 -9.56
N SER A 198 1.57 2.74 -10.77
CA SER A 198 1.95 2.09 -12.02
C SER A 198 2.57 3.08 -12.99
N ASP A 199 3.47 2.62 -13.85
CA ASP A 199 3.86 3.38 -15.04
C ASP A 199 2.92 3.11 -16.23
N GLU A 200 3.17 3.75 -17.38
CA GLU A 200 2.34 3.59 -18.57
C GLU A 200 2.53 2.23 -19.26
N ALA A 201 3.60 1.51 -18.93
CA ALA A 201 3.86 0.17 -19.46
C ALA A 201 3.20 -0.95 -18.62
N GLY A 202 2.56 -0.58 -17.49
CA GLY A 202 1.94 -1.53 -16.59
C GLY A 202 2.91 -2.17 -15.59
N ASN A 203 4.11 -1.62 -15.39
CA ASN A 203 4.94 -2.00 -14.24
C ASN A 203 4.34 -1.39 -12.97
N PHE A 204 4.24 -2.19 -11.92
CA PHE A 204 3.74 -1.73 -10.64
C PHE A 204 4.86 -1.46 -9.65
N PHE A 205 4.65 -0.46 -8.80
CA PHE A 205 5.57 -0.04 -7.75
C PHE A 205 4.85 0.00 -6.40
N TYR A 206 5.56 -0.38 -5.34
CA TYR A 206 5.05 -0.42 -3.97
C TYR A 206 6.10 0.23 -3.05
N LEU A 207 5.82 1.42 -2.54
CA LEU A 207 6.63 2.09 -1.53
C LEU A 207 6.13 1.67 -0.15
N SER A 208 7.05 1.24 0.73
CA SER A 208 6.71 0.68 2.04
C SER A 208 7.65 1.16 3.14
N LEU A 209 7.08 1.65 4.23
CA LEU A 209 7.76 2.17 5.41
C LEU A 209 8.35 1.02 6.25
N LEU A 210 9.60 1.20 6.69
CA LEU A 210 10.29 0.35 7.65
C LEU A 210 10.11 0.87 9.09
N GLN A 211 10.43 0.02 10.05
CA GLN A 211 10.55 0.37 11.47
C GLN A 211 11.54 1.51 11.75
N SER A 212 12.58 1.62 10.92
CA SER A 212 13.58 2.68 10.99
C SER A 212 13.10 4.04 10.50
N PHE A 213 11.87 4.14 10.01
CA PHE A 213 11.32 5.27 9.26
C PHE A 213 12.10 5.57 7.96
N CYS A 214 12.74 4.54 7.38
CA CYS A 214 13.18 4.55 6.00
C CYS A 214 12.19 3.80 5.13
N ASP A 215 12.20 4.08 3.84
CA ASP A 215 11.32 3.45 2.87
C ASP A 215 12.08 2.49 1.96
N ASN A 216 11.40 1.45 1.49
CA ASN A 216 11.86 0.65 0.37
C ASN A 216 10.84 0.70 -0.76
N MET A 217 11.36 0.79 -1.99
CA MET A 217 10.57 0.63 -3.20
C MET A 217 10.67 -0.81 -3.69
N TYR A 218 9.54 -1.40 -4.00
CA TYR A 218 9.42 -2.70 -4.67
C TYR A 218 8.88 -2.47 -6.07
N GLY A 219 9.33 -3.28 -7.02
CA GLY A 219 8.84 -3.32 -8.39
C GLY A 219 8.22 -4.67 -8.72
N SER A 220 7.17 -4.64 -9.53
CA SER A 220 6.50 -5.82 -10.08
C SER A 220 6.34 -5.62 -11.59
N PRO A 221 6.99 -6.47 -12.43
CA PRO A 221 6.82 -6.43 -13.88
C PRO A 221 5.65 -7.31 -14.35
N ASP A 222 4.96 -7.99 -13.45
CA ASP A 222 3.90 -8.97 -13.71
C ASP A 222 2.56 -8.58 -13.07
N PHE A 223 2.30 -7.26 -12.97
CA PHE A 223 1.03 -6.67 -12.54
C PHE A 223 0.66 -7.02 -11.08
N GLY A 224 1.65 -7.05 -10.19
CA GLY A 224 1.45 -7.29 -8.76
C GLY A 224 1.41 -8.77 -8.37
N GLN A 225 1.69 -9.72 -9.28
CA GLN A 225 1.75 -11.14 -8.93
C GLN A 225 2.99 -11.45 -8.08
N THR A 226 4.13 -10.85 -8.42
CA THR A 226 5.36 -10.93 -7.64
C THR A 226 5.99 -9.56 -7.44
N TRP A 227 6.72 -9.39 -6.34
CA TRP A 227 7.39 -8.15 -5.98
C TRP A 227 8.86 -8.38 -5.68
N SER A 228 9.71 -7.48 -6.14
CA SER A 228 11.16 -7.49 -5.85
C SER A 228 11.57 -6.13 -5.30
N ARG A 229 12.32 -6.11 -4.20
CA ARG A 229 12.88 -4.89 -3.64
C ARG A 229 13.91 -4.30 -4.60
N LEU A 230 13.75 -3.02 -4.96
CA LEU A 230 14.61 -2.35 -5.94
C LEU A 230 15.94 -1.86 -5.34
N GLN A 231 16.02 -1.71 -4.01
CA GLN A 231 17.24 -1.39 -3.27
C GLN A 231 17.72 -2.64 -2.52
N PRO A 232 18.50 -3.55 -3.13
CA PRO A 232 18.95 -4.78 -2.46
C PRO A 232 19.87 -4.50 -1.26
N ASP A 233 20.68 -3.43 -1.34
CA ASP A 233 21.65 -3.01 -0.32
C ASP A 233 21.33 -1.58 0.12
N GLY A 234 20.35 -1.39 1.01
CA GLY A 234 19.99 -0.07 1.51
C GLY A 234 18.50 0.22 1.49
N ASP A 235 18.16 1.50 1.44
CA ASP A 235 16.80 2.01 1.44
C ASP A 235 16.64 3.17 0.42
N ALA A 236 15.41 3.62 0.26
CA ALA A 236 15.07 4.77 -0.58
C ALA A 236 15.18 6.12 0.17
N GLY A 237 15.70 6.13 1.40
CA GLY A 237 15.49 7.23 2.33
C GLY A 237 14.08 7.19 2.89
N GLY A 238 13.53 8.33 3.32
CA GLY A 238 12.11 8.41 3.63
C GLY A 238 11.77 8.78 5.07
N GLY A 239 10.52 8.61 5.40
CA GLY A 239 9.92 8.90 6.71
C GLY A 239 8.44 8.55 6.72
N ASP A 240 7.82 8.72 7.88
CA ASP A 240 6.40 8.43 8.10
C ASP A 240 5.47 9.25 7.18
N LYS A 241 4.34 8.68 6.82
CA LYS A 241 3.36 9.27 5.89
C LYS A 241 3.96 9.60 4.51
N GLN A 242 4.84 8.72 4.04
CA GLN A 242 5.43 8.82 2.72
C GLN A 242 4.38 8.71 1.62
N TRP A 243 4.65 9.38 0.52
CA TRP A 243 3.88 9.26 -0.73
C TRP A 243 4.82 9.43 -1.92
N PHE A 244 4.49 8.81 -3.07
CA PHE A 244 5.27 8.99 -4.28
C PHE A 244 4.39 9.16 -5.52
N THR A 245 4.99 9.71 -6.57
CA THR A 245 4.43 9.76 -7.92
C THR A 245 5.48 9.41 -8.95
N ILE A 246 5.02 9.06 -10.15
CA ILE A 246 5.86 8.76 -11.32
C ILE A 246 5.61 9.83 -12.37
N ASP A 247 6.67 10.43 -12.91
CA ASP A 247 6.57 11.34 -14.04
C ASP A 247 6.22 10.56 -15.31
N LYS A 248 4.99 10.71 -15.76
CA LYS A 248 4.43 10.07 -16.96
C LYS A 248 4.37 11.04 -18.15
N THR A 249 5.18 12.10 -18.17
CA THR A 249 5.20 13.11 -19.25
C THR A 249 5.81 12.51 -20.51
N PRO A 250 5.03 12.23 -21.57
CA PRO A 250 5.54 11.57 -22.77
C PRO A 250 6.65 12.39 -23.44
N GLY A 251 7.84 11.78 -23.59
CA GLY A 251 9.01 12.46 -24.17
C GLY A 251 9.60 13.58 -23.31
N GLY A 252 9.11 13.76 -22.08
CA GLY A 252 9.64 14.70 -21.08
C GLY A 252 11.02 14.28 -20.58
N MET A 253 11.78 15.25 -20.09
CA MET A 253 13.13 15.02 -19.57
C MET A 253 13.13 14.11 -18.31
N GLY A 254 12.07 14.18 -17.50
CA GLY A 254 11.87 13.40 -16.29
C GLY A 254 11.02 12.16 -16.49
N HIS A 255 10.67 11.79 -17.73
CA HIS A 255 9.84 10.62 -17.97
C HIS A 255 10.39 9.36 -17.28
N GLY A 256 9.56 8.70 -16.47
CA GLY A 256 9.93 7.54 -15.66
C GLY A 256 10.62 7.87 -14.33
N PHE A 257 10.90 9.16 -14.04
CA PHE A 257 11.41 9.55 -12.72
C PHE A 257 10.35 9.33 -11.65
N GLN A 258 10.81 8.97 -10.44
CA GLN A 258 9.96 8.83 -9.28
C GLN A 258 10.31 9.90 -8.26
N TYR A 259 9.29 10.51 -7.66
CA TYR A 259 9.42 11.54 -6.66
C TYR A 259 8.70 11.09 -5.40
N GLN A 260 9.39 11.09 -4.25
CA GLN A 260 8.78 10.78 -2.97
C GLN A 260 8.88 11.94 -1.99
N ILE A 261 7.88 12.04 -1.12
CA ILE A 261 7.79 12.99 -0.02
C ILE A 261 7.37 12.27 1.26
N TRP A 262 7.63 12.85 2.42
CA TRP A 262 7.26 12.30 3.72
C TRP A 262 7.20 13.36 4.81
N SER A 263 6.68 12.99 6.00
CA SER A 263 6.66 13.84 7.17
C SER A 263 8.04 13.87 7.86
N THR A 264 8.47 15.05 8.34
CA THR A 264 9.73 15.19 9.07
C THR A 264 9.66 14.76 10.53
N ALA A 265 8.48 14.46 11.06
CA ALA A 265 8.31 14.11 12.47
C ALA A 265 9.00 12.77 12.80
N ALA A 266 8.96 11.82 11.87
CA ALA A 266 9.58 10.52 11.94
C ALA A 266 10.23 10.19 10.60
N SER A 267 11.54 10.31 10.51
CA SER A 267 12.29 10.16 9.25
C SER A 267 13.69 9.63 9.54
N CYS A 268 14.20 8.77 8.67
CA CYS A 268 15.59 8.33 8.70
C CYS A 268 16.52 9.29 7.94
N SER A 269 15.98 10.28 7.25
CA SER A 269 16.72 11.20 6.38
C SER A 269 16.57 12.65 6.84
N PHE A 270 17.57 13.49 6.52
CA PHE A 270 17.46 14.94 6.67
C PHE A 270 16.76 15.52 5.43
N GLY A 271 15.56 16.03 5.58
CA GLY A 271 14.74 16.54 4.49
C GLY A 271 13.43 15.76 4.35
N GLN A 272 12.62 16.08 3.34
CA GLN A 272 11.31 15.49 3.13
C GLN A 272 11.05 15.09 1.69
N PHE A 273 12.02 15.24 0.81
CA PHE A 273 11.89 14.97 -0.62
C PHE A 273 13.10 14.21 -1.13
N SER A 274 12.86 13.19 -1.93
CA SER A 274 13.88 12.49 -2.70
C SER A 274 13.37 12.15 -4.10
N ARG A 275 14.29 11.96 -5.04
CA ARG A 275 14.00 11.62 -6.44
C ARG A 275 14.84 10.43 -6.86
N SER A 276 14.22 9.51 -7.58
CA SER A 276 14.88 8.48 -8.37
C SER A 276 14.82 8.84 -9.86
N THR A 277 15.90 8.61 -10.59
CA THR A 277 16.00 8.81 -12.05
C THR A 277 16.17 7.50 -12.82
N ASP A 278 16.07 6.37 -12.13
CA ASP A 278 16.32 5.03 -12.64
C ASP A 278 15.22 4.03 -12.27
N GLY A 279 13.96 4.51 -12.18
CA GLY A 279 12.80 3.68 -11.91
C GLY A 279 12.72 3.15 -10.48
N GLY A 280 13.27 3.88 -9.50
CA GLY A 280 13.21 3.52 -8.08
C GLY A 280 14.39 2.69 -7.59
N ALA A 281 15.38 2.38 -8.43
CA ALA A 281 16.54 1.58 -8.03
C ALA A 281 17.52 2.35 -7.13
N THR A 282 17.76 3.63 -7.43
CA THR A 282 18.55 4.51 -6.58
C THR A 282 17.84 5.84 -6.32
N TRP A 283 18.13 6.44 -5.16
CA TRP A 283 17.50 7.66 -4.71
C TRP A 283 18.54 8.71 -4.33
N MET A 284 18.28 9.96 -4.67
CA MET A 284 19.14 11.07 -4.27
C MET A 284 19.07 11.30 -2.77
N ASN A 285 20.11 11.94 -2.20
CA ASN A 285 20.05 12.41 -0.81
C ASN A 285 18.85 13.34 -0.63
N ALA A 286 18.13 13.15 0.47
CA ALA A 286 16.93 13.92 0.76
C ALA A 286 17.23 15.42 0.92
N ILE A 287 16.34 16.26 0.40
CA ILE A 287 16.37 17.71 0.54
C ILE A 287 15.11 18.24 1.23
N SER A 288 15.21 19.44 1.80
CA SER A 288 14.08 20.09 2.46
C SER A 288 13.14 20.72 1.45
N ILE A 289 11.83 20.63 1.72
CA ILE A 289 10.76 21.34 1.01
C ILE A 289 10.42 22.62 1.79
N PRO A 290 10.14 23.78 1.14
CA PRO A 290 9.65 24.96 1.81
C PRO A 290 8.41 24.66 2.67
N ASN A 291 8.30 25.27 3.84
CA ASN A 291 7.26 25.04 4.85
C ASN A 291 7.18 23.62 5.43
N ALA A 292 8.00 22.67 4.97
CA ALA A 292 8.01 21.29 5.44
C ALA A 292 6.59 20.69 5.50
N PRO A 293 5.87 20.59 4.36
CA PRO A 293 4.51 20.08 4.34
C PRO A 293 4.48 18.62 4.81
N VAL A 294 3.39 18.27 5.50
CA VAL A 294 3.16 16.91 6.02
C VAL A 294 1.82 16.37 5.48
N TRP A 295 1.66 15.05 5.55
CA TRP A 295 0.44 14.33 5.21
C TRP A 295 -0.07 14.57 3.79
N GLY A 296 0.83 14.89 2.88
CA GLY A 296 0.51 15.29 1.52
C GLY A 296 0.85 14.27 0.46
N THR A 297 0.50 14.60 -0.78
CA THR A 297 0.83 13.80 -1.96
C THR A 297 1.48 14.65 -3.05
N PRO A 298 2.42 14.09 -3.85
CA PRO A 298 2.99 14.73 -5.03
C PRO A 298 2.28 14.30 -6.31
N ASP A 299 2.27 15.16 -7.33
CA ASP A 299 1.89 14.81 -8.69
C ASP A 299 2.64 15.67 -9.73
N VAL A 300 2.61 15.28 -11.02
CA VAL A 300 3.35 15.92 -12.11
C VAL A 300 2.41 16.37 -13.22
N ASP A 301 2.61 17.59 -13.76
CA ASP A 301 1.83 18.09 -14.88
C ASP A 301 2.35 17.59 -16.25
N THR A 302 1.65 17.93 -17.33
CA THR A 302 2.05 17.55 -18.70
C THR A 302 3.32 18.26 -19.22
N ASN A 303 3.87 19.21 -18.46
CA ASN A 303 5.14 19.89 -18.75
C ASN A 303 6.31 19.33 -17.92
N GLY A 304 6.08 18.31 -17.10
CA GLY A 304 7.06 17.72 -16.19
C GLY A 304 7.30 18.55 -14.92
N ASN A 305 6.46 19.52 -14.59
CA ASN A 305 6.55 20.23 -13.33
C ASN A 305 6.00 19.35 -12.20
N LEU A 306 6.79 19.20 -11.15
CA LEU A 306 6.37 18.50 -9.93
C LEU A 306 5.60 19.47 -9.03
N PHE A 307 4.44 19.02 -8.54
CA PHE A 307 3.65 19.69 -7.52
C PHE A 307 3.56 18.82 -6.26
N ILE A 308 3.65 19.45 -5.09
CA ILE A 308 3.58 18.80 -3.79
C ILE A 308 2.49 19.51 -2.99
N GLY A 309 1.46 18.75 -2.60
CA GLY A 309 0.46 19.18 -1.63
C GLY A 309 0.83 18.77 -0.21
N GLY A 310 0.28 19.43 0.80
CA GLY A 310 0.43 19.04 2.21
C GLY A 310 0.06 20.18 3.16
N GLY A 311 0.17 19.95 4.46
CA GLY A 311 -0.20 20.91 5.50
C GLY A 311 0.85 21.09 6.59
N ASP A 312 0.49 21.84 7.66
CA ASP A 312 1.39 22.20 8.77
C ASP A 312 0.97 21.63 10.13
N PHE A 313 0.26 20.53 10.19
CA PHE A 313 -0.42 19.99 11.40
C PHE A 313 -1.58 20.88 11.93
N GLY A 314 -2.10 21.80 11.15
CA GLY A 314 -3.15 22.71 11.55
C GLY A 314 -4.03 23.12 10.39
N SER A 315 -4.09 24.42 10.16
CA SER A 315 -4.99 25.03 9.17
C SER A 315 -4.26 25.62 7.96
N SER A 316 -2.95 25.47 7.86
CA SER A 316 -2.18 25.94 6.71
C SER A 316 -1.95 24.78 5.75
N PHE A 317 -2.33 25.00 4.50
CA PHE A 317 -2.10 24.07 3.41
C PHE A 317 -1.23 24.73 2.36
N PHE A 318 -0.43 23.94 1.67
CA PHE A 318 0.54 24.42 0.70
C PHE A 318 0.47 23.62 -0.59
N CYS A 319 0.65 24.33 -1.71
CA CYS A 319 0.99 23.76 -3.01
C CYS A 319 2.37 24.28 -3.41
N ILE A 320 3.31 23.38 -3.55
CA ILE A 320 4.73 23.69 -3.79
C ILE A 320 5.13 23.10 -5.13
N ARG A 321 5.77 23.91 -6.00
CA ARG A 321 6.22 23.48 -7.32
C ARG A 321 7.74 23.39 -7.42
N SER A 322 8.20 22.39 -8.17
CA SER A 322 9.55 22.32 -8.73
C SER A 322 9.46 22.19 -10.24
N SER A 323 9.91 23.19 -10.97
CA SER A 323 9.97 23.16 -12.44
C SER A 323 11.22 22.43 -12.97
N ASN A 324 12.21 22.17 -12.12
CA ASN A 324 13.46 21.54 -12.50
C ASN A 324 13.66 20.12 -11.89
N ALA A 325 12.69 19.58 -11.17
CA ALA A 325 12.78 18.21 -10.65
C ALA A 325 12.91 17.17 -11.77
N GLN A 326 12.36 17.43 -12.94
CA GLN A 326 12.48 16.62 -14.14
C GLN A 326 13.90 16.57 -14.73
N ASN A 327 14.84 17.46 -14.33
CA ASN A 327 16.20 17.45 -14.82
C ASN A 327 17.11 16.63 -13.89
N GLY A 328 17.48 15.42 -14.32
CA GLY A 328 18.33 14.50 -13.56
C GLY A 328 19.72 15.01 -13.24
N ASN A 329 20.20 16.04 -13.95
CA ASN A 329 21.57 16.56 -13.78
C ASN A 329 21.68 17.67 -12.72
N VAL A 330 20.57 18.12 -12.13
CA VAL A 330 20.55 19.16 -11.11
C VAL A 330 19.84 18.70 -9.86
N THR A 331 20.23 19.25 -8.71
CA THR A 331 19.44 19.11 -7.48
C THR A 331 18.13 19.91 -7.65
N PRO A 332 16.97 19.30 -7.39
CA PRO A 332 15.70 20.01 -7.48
C PRO A 332 15.65 21.24 -6.58
N THR A 333 15.04 22.29 -7.10
CA THR A 333 14.71 23.52 -6.36
C THR A 333 13.20 23.77 -6.43
N PHE A 334 12.65 24.40 -5.40
CA PHE A 334 11.23 24.70 -5.34
C PHE A 334 11.02 26.18 -5.65
N ASP A 335 10.49 26.45 -6.84
CA ASP A 335 10.37 27.80 -7.41
C ASP A 335 9.05 28.48 -7.10
N GLN A 336 8.07 27.75 -6.53
CA GLN A 336 6.78 28.28 -6.12
C GLN A 336 6.34 27.64 -4.82
N ASN A 337 5.69 28.43 -3.95
CA ASN A 337 5.14 28.00 -2.68
C ASN A 337 3.88 28.81 -2.40
N THR A 338 2.71 28.23 -2.66
CA THR A 338 1.41 28.88 -2.57
C THR A 338 0.65 28.34 -1.36
N SER A 339 0.15 29.24 -0.51
CA SER A 339 -0.79 28.89 0.55
C SER A 339 -2.18 28.60 -0.03
N VAL A 340 -2.78 27.49 0.38
CA VAL A 340 -4.11 27.06 -0.04
C VAL A 340 -5.06 27.16 1.15
N ASN A 341 -6.27 27.70 0.93
CA ASN A 341 -7.31 27.76 1.95
C ASN A 341 -8.30 26.60 1.71
N LEU A 342 -8.42 25.69 2.68
CA LEU A 342 -9.42 24.61 2.68
C LEU A 342 -10.51 24.82 3.77
N GLY A 343 -10.58 25.99 4.38
CA GLY A 343 -11.70 26.42 5.23
C GLY A 343 -11.71 25.81 6.64
N GLY A 344 -10.65 25.15 7.07
CA GLY A 344 -10.59 24.50 8.38
C GLY A 344 -9.21 23.97 8.71
N SER A 345 -9.16 23.00 9.64
CA SER A 345 -7.93 22.34 10.09
C SER A 345 -8.00 20.84 9.83
N VAL A 346 -6.87 20.24 9.46
CA VAL A 346 -6.73 18.79 9.45
C VAL A 346 -6.83 18.23 10.87
N LEU A 347 -7.24 16.97 10.97
CA LEU A 347 -7.47 16.31 12.25
C LEU A 347 -6.56 15.06 12.38
N PHE A 348 -5.93 14.97 13.53
CA PHE A 348 -5.28 13.76 14.03
C PHE A 348 -5.92 13.40 15.39
N GLY A 349 -6.17 12.12 15.62
CA GLY A 349 -6.75 11.65 16.88
C GLY A 349 -8.20 12.08 17.11
N ALA A 350 -8.95 12.33 16.03
CA ALA A 350 -10.37 12.63 16.11
C ALA A 350 -11.17 11.43 16.64
N GLN A 351 -12.31 11.69 17.28
CA GLN A 351 -13.15 10.64 17.88
C GLN A 351 -13.48 9.52 16.89
N ILE A 352 -13.64 9.83 15.60
CA ILE A 352 -13.96 8.84 14.57
C ILE A 352 -12.78 7.91 14.26
N ASN A 353 -11.53 8.36 14.43
CA ASN A 353 -10.31 7.61 14.19
C ASN A 353 -9.24 7.97 15.24
N PRO A 354 -9.39 7.53 16.52
CA PRO A 354 -8.66 8.09 17.65
C PRO A 354 -7.14 7.90 17.60
N GLY A 355 -6.66 6.85 16.94
CA GLY A 355 -5.23 6.54 16.81
C GLY A 355 -4.60 7.00 15.50
N GLY A 356 -5.30 7.76 14.65
CA GLY A 356 -4.83 8.09 13.32
C GLY A 356 -5.28 9.42 12.77
N LEU A 357 -4.95 9.65 11.49
CA LEU A 357 -5.42 10.78 10.70
C LEU A 357 -6.92 10.63 10.40
N SER A 358 -7.60 11.75 10.14
CA SER A 358 -8.91 11.73 9.50
C SER A 358 -8.82 11.70 7.97
N GLY A 359 -7.61 11.58 7.41
CA GLY A 359 -7.27 11.45 6.00
C GLY A 359 -6.01 12.22 5.62
N GLN A 360 -5.37 11.80 4.53
CA GLN A 360 -4.26 12.49 3.87
C GLN A 360 -4.78 13.74 3.15
N ILE A 361 -3.87 14.66 2.83
CA ILE A 361 -4.13 15.82 1.96
C ILE A 361 -3.75 15.41 0.55
N PHE A 362 -4.74 15.18 -0.30
CA PHE A 362 -4.48 14.75 -1.67
C PHE A 362 -4.35 15.97 -2.59
N LEU A 363 -3.28 15.97 -3.38
CA LEU A 363 -3.10 16.86 -4.53
C LEU A 363 -3.08 15.97 -5.79
N ALA A 364 -3.77 16.40 -6.84
CA ALA A 364 -3.70 15.76 -8.15
C ALA A 364 -3.67 16.83 -9.25
N VAL A 365 -2.99 16.50 -10.34
CA VAL A 365 -2.88 17.34 -11.53
C VAL A 365 -3.64 16.70 -12.69
N ASP A 366 -4.45 17.48 -13.38
CA ASP A 366 -5.19 17.02 -14.55
C ASP A 366 -4.25 16.85 -15.76
N ARG A 367 -4.14 15.64 -16.27
CA ARG A 367 -3.35 15.28 -17.46
C ARG A 367 -4.22 14.79 -18.61
N SER A 368 -5.51 15.14 -18.59
CA SER A 368 -6.50 14.64 -19.55
C SER A 368 -6.34 15.18 -20.97
N GLY A 369 -5.61 16.28 -21.16
CA GLY A 369 -5.57 17.01 -22.45
C GLY A 369 -6.88 17.72 -22.79
N THR A 370 -7.86 17.77 -21.87
CA THR A 370 -9.14 18.49 -22.04
C THR A 370 -8.98 19.98 -21.69
N ALA A 371 -10.09 20.71 -21.60
CA ALA A 371 -10.08 22.12 -21.24
C ALA A 371 -9.58 22.38 -19.80
N THR A 372 -9.54 21.36 -18.95
CA THR A 372 -9.05 21.41 -17.57
C THR A 372 -7.61 20.89 -17.42
N ASN A 373 -6.94 20.55 -18.52
CA ASN A 373 -5.57 20.05 -18.51
C ASN A 373 -4.63 20.99 -17.75
N ASN A 374 -3.78 20.44 -16.90
CA ASN A 374 -2.86 21.11 -15.98
C ASN A 374 -3.54 21.92 -14.86
N ASN A 375 -4.85 21.81 -14.66
CA ASN A 375 -5.47 22.24 -13.42
C ASN A 375 -4.92 21.39 -12.26
N ILE A 376 -4.79 22.04 -11.09
CA ILE A 376 -4.33 21.39 -9.86
C ILE A 376 -5.48 21.38 -8.87
N TYR A 377 -5.72 20.26 -8.26
CA TYR A 377 -6.79 20.03 -7.31
C TYR A 377 -6.22 19.61 -5.97
N MET A 378 -6.73 20.20 -4.89
CA MET A 378 -6.42 19.78 -3.52
C MET A 378 -7.70 19.45 -2.77
N ILE A 379 -7.67 18.32 -2.06
CA ILE A 379 -8.77 17.87 -1.20
C ILE A 379 -8.20 17.46 0.16
N ALA A 380 -8.94 17.74 1.21
CA ALA A 380 -8.63 17.28 2.55
C ALA A 380 -9.90 17.09 3.38
N THR A 381 -9.83 16.17 4.35
CA THR A 381 -10.76 16.11 5.47
C THR A 381 -10.40 17.21 6.46
N VAL A 382 -11.29 18.14 6.70
CA VAL A 382 -11.05 19.26 7.63
C VAL A 382 -12.21 19.45 8.59
N GLN A 383 -11.88 19.83 9.82
CA GLN A 383 -12.85 20.46 10.71
C GLN A 383 -12.95 21.92 10.33
N GLN A 384 -14.13 22.35 9.88
CA GLN A 384 -14.35 23.75 9.53
C GLN A 384 -14.22 24.65 10.77
N PHE A 385 -13.74 25.86 10.60
CA PHE A 385 -13.58 26.83 11.69
C PHE A 385 -14.89 27.15 12.43
N SER A 386 -16.03 27.00 11.76
CA SER A 386 -17.37 27.23 12.33
C SER A 386 -17.95 26.00 13.04
N ALA A 387 -17.33 24.82 12.93
CA ALA A 387 -17.83 23.58 13.51
C ALA A 387 -17.15 23.30 14.85
N SER A 388 -17.94 22.84 15.83
CA SER A 388 -17.43 22.43 17.14
C SER A 388 -17.02 20.95 17.18
N ASN A 389 -17.51 20.14 16.25
CA ASN A 389 -17.27 18.71 16.13
C ASN A 389 -17.53 18.26 14.68
N GLY A 390 -17.09 17.06 14.33
CA GLY A 390 -17.24 16.53 12.97
C GLY A 390 -16.20 17.10 11.99
N SER A 391 -16.32 16.68 10.75
CA SER A 391 -15.43 17.10 9.64
C SER A 391 -16.17 17.11 8.32
N ASP A 392 -15.62 17.81 7.33
CA ASP A 392 -16.12 17.87 5.97
C ASP A 392 -15.00 17.58 4.96
N ILE A 393 -15.38 17.16 3.76
CA ILE A 393 -14.46 17.05 2.63
C ILE A 393 -14.43 18.38 1.91
N MET A 394 -13.27 19.04 2.01
CA MET A 394 -13.06 20.37 1.43
C MET A 394 -12.11 20.31 0.25
N PHE A 395 -12.42 21.07 -0.76
CA PHE A 395 -11.75 21.09 -2.05
C PHE A 395 -11.37 22.52 -2.45
N SER A 396 -10.25 22.66 -3.16
CA SER A 396 -9.84 23.87 -3.83
C SER A 396 -9.09 23.54 -5.12
N ARG A 397 -9.14 24.44 -6.10
CA ARG A 397 -8.53 24.24 -7.42
C ARG A 397 -7.72 25.44 -7.86
N SER A 398 -6.68 25.16 -8.63
CA SER A 398 -5.90 26.15 -9.38
C SER A 398 -6.03 25.90 -10.87
N THR A 399 -6.15 26.97 -11.65
CA THR A 399 -6.19 26.95 -13.12
C THR A 399 -5.01 27.72 -13.74
N ASP A 400 -4.04 28.13 -12.93
CA ASP A 400 -2.91 28.98 -13.30
C ASP A 400 -1.55 28.38 -12.87
N GLY A 401 -1.47 27.04 -12.82
CA GLY A 401 -0.24 26.32 -12.46
C GLY A 401 0.14 26.43 -10.97
N GLY A 402 -0.86 26.52 -10.08
CA GLY A 402 -0.66 26.54 -8.65
C GLY A 402 -0.35 27.94 -8.08
N VAL A 403 -0.42 29.01 -8.88
CA VAL A 403 -0.13 30.38 -8.44
C VAL A 403 -1.22 30.90 -7.53
N THR A 404 -2.48 30.65 -7.90
CA THR A 404 -3.65 30.97 -7.07
C THR A 404 -4.59 29.77 -6.96
N PHE A 405 -5.39 29.74 -5.90
CA PHE A 405 -6.40 28.72 -5.65
C PHE A 405 -7.77 29.38 -5.41
N SER A 406 -8.82 28.66 -5.80
CA SER A 406 -10.20 29.05 -5.55
C SER A 406 -10.51 29.17 -4.06
N ALA A 407 -11.59 29.85 -3.70
CA ALA A 407 -12.16 29.72 -2.37
C ALA A 407 -12.46 28.25 -2.06
N PRO A 408 -12.37 27.83 -0.77
CA PRO A 408 -12.67 26.47 -0.37
C PRO A 408 -14.13 26.10 -0.69
N GLN A 409 -14.31 24.91 -1.26
CA GLN A 409 -15.62 24.34 -1.59
C GLN A 409 -15.84 23.05 -0.80
N ARG A 410 -16.98 22.93 -0.16
CA ARG A 410 -17.44 21.71 0.48
C ARG A 410 -17.99 20.76 -0.59
N ILE A 411 -17.50 19.51 -0.65
CA ILE A 411 -18.01 18.49 -1.58
C ILE A 411 -19.21 17.76 -0.97
N THR A 412 -19.21 17.54 0.32
CA THR A 412 -20.29 16.85 1.04
C THR A 412 -21.57 17.72 1.02
N ASP A 413 -22.70 17.13 0.64
CA ASP A 413 -23.95 17.83 0.33
C ASP A 413 -25.02 17.77 1.44
N ASP A 414 -24.76 17.06 2.54
CA ASP A 414 -25.62 17.07 3.72
C ASP A 414 -25.58 18.41 4.47
N PRO A 415 -26.53 18.71 5.35
CA PRO A 415 -26.53 19.96 6.12
C PRO A 415 -25.27 20.15 6.96
N VAL A 416 -24.69 21.36 6.91
CA VAL A 416 -23.52 21.73 7.71
C VAL A 416 -23.87 21.72 9.22
N ASN A 417 -22.89 21.43 10.06
CA ASN A 417 -22.96 21.49 11.55
C ASN A 417 -23.86 20.43 12.21
N GLN A 418 -23.90 19.23 11.67
CA GLN A 418 -24.65 18.11 12.25
C GLN A 418 -23.79 17.15 13.11
N ASN A 419 -22.58 17.53 13.50
CA ASN A 419 -21.63 16.64 14.21
C ASN A 419 -21.38 15.34 13.45
N LYS A 420 -21.43 15.39 12.11
CA LYS A 420 -21.16 14.24 11.24
C LYS A 420 -19.70 14.20 10.83
N TRP A 421 -19.20 13.01 10.67
CA TRP A 421 -17.83 12.79 10.20
C TRP A 421 -17.85 12.42 8.72
N HIS A 422 -17.14 13.21 7.92
CA HIS A 422 -16.78 12.93 6.55
C HIS A 422 -15.26 12.86 6.54
N TRP A 423 -14.70 11.68 6.32
CA TRP A 423 -13.31 11.41 6.60
C TRP A 423 -12.66 10.47 5.59
N PHE A 424 -11.32 10.45 5.50
CA PHE A 424 -10.55 9.80 4.45
C PHE A 424 -10.89 10.29 3.04
N GLY A 425 -11.16 11.59 2.89
CA GLY A 425 -11.40 12.19 1.58
C GLY A 425 -10.21 12.03 0.66
N THR A 426 -10.44 11.42 -0.52
CA THR A 426 -9.44 11.25 -1.57
C THR A 426 -10.05 11.53 -2.94
N LEU A 427 -9.20 11.75 -3.95
CA LEU A 427 -9.63 11.96 -5.32
C LEU A 427 -8.68 11.32 -6.33
N ALA A 428 -9.21 11.05 -7.52
CA ALA A 428 -8.43 10.73 -8.72
C ALA A 428 -9.02 11.46 -9.93
N ILE A 429 -8.20 11.63 -10.96
CA ILE A 429 -8.61 12.26 -12.21
C ILE A 429 -8.59 11.23 -13.32
N ALA A 430 -9.74 11.05 -13.95
CA ALA A 430 -9.88 10.17 -15.09
C ALA A 430 -9.21 10.75 -16.35
N PRO A 431 -8.82 9.92 -17.34
CA PRO A 431 -8.22 10.40 -18.58
C PRO A 431 -9.10 11.36 -19.40
N ASN A 432 -10.41 11.38 -19.15
CA ASN A 432 -11.35 12.33 -19.76
C ASN A 432 -11.54 13.64 -18.98
N GLY A 433 -10.77 13.88 -17.92
CA GLY A 433 -10.82 15.09 -17.08
C GLY A 433 -11.89 15.05 -15.98
N ARG A 434 -12.62 13.93 -15.81
CA ARG A 434 -13.53 13.77 -14.68
C ARG A 434 -12.72 13.64 -13.39
N ILE A 435 -13.14 14.35 -12.35
CA ILE A 435 -12.63 14.19 -10.99
C ILE A 435 -13.57 13.25 -10.26
N ASP A 436 -13.08 12.15 -9.73
CA ASP A 436 -13.80 11.25 -8.86
C ASP A 436 -13.32 11.43 -7.42
N SER A 437 -14.22 11.54 -6.46
CA SER A 437 -13.89 11.66 -5.03
C SER A 437 -14.69 10.66 -4.22
N VAL A 438 -14.01 10.03 -3.25
CA VAL A 438 -14.62 9.09 -2.29
C VAL A 438 -14.18 9.45 -0.87
N TRP A 439 -15.02 9.10 0.10
CA TRP A 439 -14.76 9.32 1.52
C TRP A 439 -15.63 8.40 2.39
N LEU A 440 -15.28 8.24 3.65
CA LEU A 440 -16.12 7.61 4.66
C LEU A 440 -17.03 8.66 5.31
N ASP A 441 -18.28 8.28 5.59
CA ASP A 441 -19.34 9.22 5.95
C ASP A 441 -20.29 8.61 6.99
N THR A 442 -20.56 9.37 8.06
CA THR A 442 -21.46 8.96 9.14
C THR A 442 -22.86 9.58 9.04
N ARG A 443 -23.19 10.28 7.92
CA ARG A 443 -24.48 11.03 7.82
C ARG A 443 -25.71 10.19 8.04
N ASN A 444 -25.67 8.91 7.66
CA ASN A 444 -26.77 7.94 7.79
C ASN A 444 -26.76 7.19 9.13
N ALA A 445 -25.72 7.33 9.94
CA ALA A 445 -25.56 6.60 11.19
C ALA A 445 -26.24 7.28 12.38
N PRO A 446 -27.12 6.60 13.12
CA PRO A 446 -27.72 7.14 14.34
C PRO A 446 -26.70 7.38 15.47
N ASN A 447 -25.69 6.53 15.56
CA ASN A 447 -24.63 6.58 16.58
C ASN A 447 -23.48 7.52 16.24
N ASN A 448 -23.49 8.15 15.05
CA ASN A 448 -22.45 9.06 14.56
C ASN A 448 -21.03 8.45 14.50
N THR A 449 -20.94 7.14 14.42
CA THR A 449 -19.68 6.35 14.35
C THR A 449 -19.71 5.43 13.12
N ASP A 450 -20.81 4.69 12.94
CA ASP A 450 -20.94 3.80 11.79
C ASP A 450 -20.80 4.60 10.50
N SER A 451 -19.97 4.10 9.62
CA SER A 451 -19.56 4.79 8.40
C SER A 451 -19.96 4.01 7.16
N GLN A 452 -20.17 4.71 6.07
CA GLN A 452 -20.35 4.17 4.73
C GLN A 452 -19.34 4.84 3.79
N LEU A 453 -18.92 4.14 2.76
CA LEU A 453 -18.19 4.76 1.65
C LEU A 453 -19.17 5.58 0.81
N PHE A 454 -18.83 6.84 0.56
CA PHE A 454 -19.57 7.76 -0.32
C PHE A 454 -18.73 8.14 -1.53
N TYR A 455 -19.40 8.52 -2.60
CA TYR A 455 -18.83 8.92 -3.88
C TYR A 455 -19.50 10.15 -4.45
N SER A 456 -18.74 11.02 -5.08
CA SER A 456 -19.18 12.12 -5.92
C SER A 456 -18.19 12.38 -7.04
N TRP A 457 -18.60 13.08 -8.10
CA TRP A 457 -17.74 13.40 -9.24
C TRP A 457 -18.01 14.79 -9.79
N SER A 458 -17.02 15.33 -10.50
CA SER A 458 -17.14 16.58 -11.25
C SER A 458 -16.64 16.38 -12.68
N THR A 459 -17.30 16.99 -13.66
CA THR A 459 -16.90 16.98 -15.08
C THR A 459 -16.54 18.35 -15.62
N ASP A 460 -16.48 19.37 -14.75
CA ASP A 460 -16.22 20.77 -15.08
C ASP A 460 -15.00 21.33 -14.31
N GLY A 461 -14.07 20.45 -13.94
CA GLY A 461 -12.87 20.83 -13.21
C GLY A 461 -13.14 21.26 -11.76
N GLY A 462 -14.12 20.67 -11.10
CA GLY A 462 -14.45 20.93 -9.70
C GLY A 462 -15.26 22.23 -9.49
N VAL A 463 -15.91 22.76 -10.51
CA VAL A 463 -16.84 23.91 -10.35
C VAL A 463 -18.13 23.44 -9.70
N THR A 464 -18.67 22.33 -10.18
CA THR A 464 -19.85 21.68 -9.62
C THR A 464 -19.59 20.20 -9.36
N TRP A 465 -20.29 19.65 -8.39
CA TRP A 465 -20.20 18.26 -7.98
C TRP A 465 -21.56 17.57 -8.09
N ALA A 466 -21.53 16.31 -8.50
CA ALA A 466 -22.72 15.48 -8.54
C ALA A 466 -23.25 15.21 -7.11
N PRO A 467 -24.55 14.93 -6.95
CA PRO A 467 -25.08 14.52 -5.64
C PRO A 467 -24.31 13.33 -5.06
N ASN A 468 -24.08 13.38 -3.75
CA ASN A 468 -23.33 12.35 -3.06
C ASN A 468 -24.11 11.02 -3.00
N VAL A 469 -23.45 9.92 -3.30
CA VAL A 469 -24.03 8.57 -3.35
C VAL A 469 -23.31 7.65 -2.38
N ALA A 470 -24.06 6.99 -1.49
CA ALA A 470 -23.53 5.90 -0.67
C ALA A 470 -23.23 4.69 -1.57
N VAL A 471 -22.04 4.11 -1.46
CA VAL A 471 -21.57 3.01 -2.31
C VAL A 471 -21.16 1.76 -1.54
N SER A 472 -21.31 1.75 -0.23
CA SER A 472 -21.09 0.57 0.62
C SER A 472 -22.18 0.40 1.66
N SER A 473 -22.28 -0.80 2.22
CA SER A 473 -23.02 -1.04 3.46
C SER A 473 -22.38 -0.26 4.62
N SER A 474 -23.15 -0.02 5.67
CA SER A 474 -22.65 0.60 6.91
C SER A 474 -21.79 -0.39 7.71
N PHE A 475 -20.74 0.10 8.34
CA PHE A 475 -19.85 -0.67 9.21
C PHE A 475 -19.38 0.19 10.39
N ASN A 476 -19.03 -0.44 11.50
CA ASN A 476 -18.46 0.23 12.68
C ASN A 476 -16.92 0.26 12.58
N PRO A 477 -16.28 1.42 12.32
CA PRO A 477 -14.84 1.51 12.21
C PRO A 477 -14.10 1.29 13.53
N HIS A 478 -14.79 1.19 14.66
CA HIS A 478 -14.23 1.00 16.00
C HIS A 478 -14.14 -0.47 16.43
N GLU A 479 -14.35 -1.41 15.51
CA GLU A 479 -14.21 -2.84 15.76
C GLU A 479 -12.94 -3.40 15.09
N GLY A 480 -12.45 -4.55 15.58
CA GLY A 480 -11.33 -5.29 14.98
C GLY A 480 -9.98 -4.56 15.02
N TRP A 481 -9.78 -3.61 15.89
CA TRP A 481 -8.52 -2.86 15.97
C TRP A 481 -7.33 -3.73 16.41
N PRO A 482 -6.21 -3.74 15.66
CA PRO A 482 -5.01 -4.49 16.01
C PRO A 482 -4.14 -3.73 17.04
N VAL A 483 -4.63 -3.59 18.29
CA VAL A 483 -4.01 -2.80 19.38
C VAL A 483 -3.89 -1.30 19.06
N GLN A 484 -4.12 -0.87 17.85
CA GLN A 484 -4.21 0.54 17.43
C GLN A 484 -5.68 0.95 17.29
N GLN A 485 -6.08 2.05 17.92
CA GLN A 485 -7.46 2.55 17.87
C GLN A 485 -7.73 3.30 16.56
N LYS A 486 -7.49 2.66 15.41
CA LYS A 486 -7.72 3.22 14.09
C LYS A 486 -8.01 2.14 13.04
N ILE A 487 -8.67 2.54 11.96
CA ILE A 487 -8.89 1.73 10.76
C ILE A 487 -7.93 2.12 9.62
N GLY A 488 -6.81 2.71 9.95
CA GLY A 488 -5.83 3.27 9.02
C GLY A 488 -5.81 4.79 9.04
N ASP A 489 -5.12 5.38 8.05
CA ASP A 489 -4.96 6.83 7.90
C ASP A 489 -5.50 7.34 6.55
N TYR A 490 -5.80 6.45 5.60
CA TYR A 490 -6.30 6.79 4.25
C TYR A 490 -7.01 5.61 3.58
N LEU A 491 -7.65 5.92 2.48
CA LEU A 491 -8.11 5.02 1.41
C LEU A 491 -7.71 5.63 0.07
N THR A 492 -7.75 4.84 -1.02
CA THR A 492 -7.31 5.33 -2.34
C THR A 492 -8.25 4.95 -3.46
N ILE A 493 -8.20 5.75 -4.54
CA ILE A 493 -8.98 5.56 -5.77
C ILE A 493 -8.08 5.75 -6.98
N VAL A 494 -8.29 4.96 -8.04
CA VAL A 494 -7.75 5.15 -9.39
C VAL A 494 -8.91 5.24 -10.35
N SER A 495 -8.91 6.23 -11.26
CA SER A 495 -10.02 6.48 -12.16
C SER A 495 -9.68 6.21 -13.61
N ASP A 496 -10.63 5.65 -14.35
CA ASP A 496 -10.64 5.55 -15.80
C ASP A 496 -11.82 6.32 -16.43
N ASN A 497 -11.99 6.24 -17.74
CA ASN A 497 -13.06 6.96 -18.43
C ASN A 497 -14.47 6.51 -18.03
N THR A 498 -14.64 5.36 -17.38
CA THR A 498 -15.93 4.73 -17.08
C THR A 498 -16.29 4.76 -15.59
N GLY A 499 -15.30 4.90 -14.70
CA GLY A 499 -15.54 4.91 -13.25
C GLY A 499 -14.26 5.02 -12.45
N GLY A 500 -14.32 4.64 -11.17
CA GLY A 500 -13.20 4.62 -10.24
C GLY A 500 -13.08 3.26 -9.54
N ASP A 501 -11.86 2.80 -9.35
CA ASP A 501 -11.47 1.61 -8.60
C ASP A 501 -11.04 2.05 -7.22
N VAL A 502 -11.73 1.63 -6.18
CA VAL A 502 -11.53 2.08 -4.80
C VAL A 502 -11.06 0.94 -3.94
N ALA A 503 -9.97 1.16 -3.21
CA ALA A 503 -9.54 0.32 -2.11
C ALA A 503 -9.81 1.03 -0.77
N TYR A 504 -10.49 0.35 0.14
CA TYR A 504 -10.84 0.89 1.45
C TYR A 504 -10.89 -0.21 2.51
N SER A 505 -10.78 0.17 3.78
CA SER A 505 -10.95 -0.76 4.89
C SER A 505 -12.35 -0.65 5.47
N ALA A 506 -12.91 -1.80 5.84
CA ALA A 506 -14.21 -1.89 6.49
C ALA A 506 -14.28 -3.11 7.43
N THR A 507 -15.34 -3.17 8.26
CA THR A 507 -15.54 -4.22 9.25
C THR A 507 -16.81 -5.01 8.96
N PHE A 508 -16.91 -5.61 7.77
CA PHE A 508 -18.10 -6.38 7.38
C PHE A 508 -18.08 -7.81 7.91
N ASN A 509 -16.89 -8.43 8.00
CA ASN A 509 -16.77 -9.80 8.52
C ASN A 509 -16.98 -9.84 10.02
N PHE A 510 -17.84 -10.77 10.48
CA PHE A 510 -18.03 -11.06 11.89
C PHE A 510 -17.25 -12.32 12.28
N ASN A 511 -16.39 -12.20 13.29
CA ASN A 511 -15.65 -13.32 13.84
C ASN A 511 -16.42 -13.90 15.06
N PRO A 512 -17.01 -15.09 14.94
CA PRO A 512 -17.77 -15.69 16.03
C PRO A 512 -16.90 -16.10 17.23
N SER A 513 -15.60 -16.27 17.04
CA SER A 513 -14.66 -16.64 18.11
C SER A 513 -14.34 -15.47 19.04
N THR A 514 -14.37 -14.23 18.52
CA THR A 514 -14.13 -13.00 19.30
C THR A 514 -15.41 -12.26 19.65
N GLY A 515 -16.50 -12.52 18.94
CA GLY A 515 -17.77 -11.80 19.04
C GLY A 515 -17.72 -10.37 18.50
N GLN A 516 -16.75 -10.06 17.63
CA GLN A 516 -16.54 -8.74 17.04
C GLN A 516 -16.37 -8.85 15.53
N HIS A 517 -16.56 -7.75 14.81
CA HIS A 517 -16.18 -7.66 13.40
C HIS A 517 -14.67 -7.47 13.24
N GLU A 518 -14.14 -7.84 12.08
CA GLU A 518 -12.73 -7.77 11.72
C GLU A 518 -12.49 -6.63 10.73
N GLN A 519 -11.30 -6.03 10.79
CA GLN A 519 -10.86 -5.06 9.79
C GLN A 519 -10.29 -5.78 8.58
N ASP A 520 -10.93 -5.61 7.43
CA ASP A 520 -10.48 -6.16 6.16
C ASP A 520 -10.38 -5.08 5.10
N VAL A 521 -9.60 -5.38 4.07
CA VAL A 521 -9.49 -4.55 2.86
C VAL A 521 -10.50 -5.01 1.83
N TYR A 522 -11.21 -4.03 1.27
CA TYR A 522 -12.22 -4.23 0.24
C TYR A 522 -11.90 -3.42 -1.01
N TYR A 523 -12.29 -3.98 -2.14
CA TYR A 523 -12.34 -3.32 -3.43
C TYR A 523 -13.79 -3.06 -3.83
N VAL A 524 -14.07 -1.89 -4.39
CA VAL A 524 -15.35 -1.56 -5.01
C VAL A 524 -15.16 -0.70 -6.26
N ARG A 525 -15.92 -0.97 -7.31
CA ARG A 525 -16.01 -0.12 -8.51
C ARG A 525 -17.11 0.89 -8.35
N VAL A 526 -16.82 2.20 -8.52
CA VAL A 526 -17.80 3.30 -8.51
C VAL A 526 -18.00 3.87 -9.91
N PHE A 527 -19.20 4.43 -10.17
CA PHE A 527 -19.59 4.90 -11.49
C PHE A 527 -20.26 6.29 -11.43
N PRO A 528 -19.94 7.20 -12.37
CA PRO A 528 -20.44 8.58 -12.39
C PRO A 528 -21.96 8.73 -12.42
N SER A 529 -22.67 7.78 -13.03
CA SER A 529 -24.12 7.82 -13.17
C SER A 529 -24.89 7.09 -12.06
N GLY A 530 -24.18 6.43 -11.14
CA GLY A 530 -24.80 5.54 -10.16
C GLY A 530 -25.48 4.30 -10.79
N VAL A 531 -25.42 4.15 -12.10
CA VAL A 531 -25.98 3.02 -12.84
C VAL A 531 -24.82 2.34 -13.57
N PRO A 532 -24.29 1.21 -13.06
CA PRO A 532 -23.42 0.37 -13.85
C PRO A 532 -24.19 -0.02 -15.13
N THR A 533 -23.56 0.13 -16.29
CA THR A 533 -24.03 -0.57 -17.48
C THR A 533 -24.06 -2.06 -17.10
N PRO A 534 -25.21 -2.74 -17.17
CA PRO A 534 -25.25 -4.13 -16.76
C PRO A 534 -24.18 -4.87 -17.57
N THR A 535 -23.18 -5.40 -16.90
CA THR A 535 -22.30 -6.40 -17.49
C THR A 535 -23.23 -7.46 -18.07
N PRO A 536 -23.11 -7.83 -19.36
CA PRO A 536 -23.98 -8.82 -19.92
C PRO A 536 -23.92 -10.06 -19.03
N THR A 537 -24.99 -10.30 -18.28
CA THR A 537 -25.13 -11.53 -17.50
C THR A 537 -24.99 -12.63 -18.53
N VAL A 538 -23.91 -13.39 -18.49
CA VAL A 538 -23.79 -14.62 -19.26
C VAL A 538 -25.03 -15.44 -18.88
N THR A 539 -26.04 -15.41 -19.73
CA THR A 539 -27.21 -16.24 -19.56
C THR A 539 -26.69 -17.65 -19.45
N PRO A 540 -26.88 -18.35 -18.32
CA PRO A 540 -26.39 -19.70 -18.20
C PRO A 540 -26.96 -20.47 -19.37
N THR A 541 -26.09 -20.99 -20.23
CA THR A 541 -26.51 -21.92 -21.30
C THR A 541 -27.35 -22.97 -20.63
N PRO A 542 -28.62 -23.18 -21.07
CA PRO A 542 -29.48 -24.14 -20.43
C PRO A 542 -28.75 -25.48 -20.40
N THR A 543 -28.38 -25.92 -19.20
CA THR A 543 -27.84 -27.26 -18.99
C THR A 543 -28.88 -28.23 -19.55
N ALA A 544 -28.48 -29.01 -20.55
CA ALA A 544 -29.37 -30.00 -21.15
C ALA A 544 -29.95 -30.86 -20.02
N THR A 545 -31.24 -30.77 -19.83
CA THR A 545 -31.98 -31.63 -18.88
C THR A 545 -31.62 -33.06 -19.20
N PRO A 546 -31.03 -33.85 -18.28
CA PRO A 546 -30.72 -35.23 -18.56
C PRO A 546 -32.02 -35.94 -18.93
N THR A 547 -32.07 -36.47 -20.16
CA THR A 547 -33.16 -37.32 -20.61
C THR A 547 -33.20 -38.53 -19.69
N VAL A 548 -34.28 -38.65 -18.92
CA VAL A 548 -34.47 -39.77 -17.99
C VAL A 548 -34.62 -41.03 -18.84
N THR A 549 -33.55 -41.82 -18.92
CA THR A 549 -33.62 -43.17 -19.50
C THR A 549 -34.55 -43.98 -18.61
N PRO A 550 -35.58 -44.63 -19.13
CA PRO A 550 -36.49 -45.43 -18.30
C PRO A 550 -35.70 -46.51 -17.58
N SER A 551 -35.82 -46.53 -16.26
CA SER A 551 -35.21 -47.53 -15.38
C SER A 551 -35.67 -48.93 -15.79
N PRO A 552 -34.78 -49.91 -15.97
CA PRO A 552 -35.17 -51.26 -16.25
C PRO A 552 -36.00 -51.84 -15.09
N THR A 553 -37.11 -52.48 -15.43
CA THR A 553 -38.01 -53.17 -14.50
C THR A 553 -37.22 -54.12 -13.60
N PRO A 554 -37.38 -54.03 -12.28
CA PRO A 554 -36.60 -54.89 -11.37
C PRO A 554 -36.98 -56.35 -11.53
N THR A 555 -35.99 -57.19 -11.84
CA THR A 555 -36.13 -58.65 -11.83
C THR A 555 -36.38 -59.13 -10.39
N PRO A 556 -37.30 -60.06 -10.14
CA PRO A 556 -37.59 -60.52 -8.79
C PRO A 556 -36.34 -61.11 -8.13
N ARG A 557 -36.04 -60.63 -6.96
CA ARG A 557 -34.90 -61.09 -6.14
C ARG A 557 -35.15 -62.53 -5.62
N PRO A 558 -34.23 -63.45 -5.76
CA PRO A 558 -34.37 -64.78 -5.16
C PRO A 558 -34.39 -64.69 -3.61
N THR A 559 -35.26 -65.48 -3.02
CA THR A 559 -35.48 -65.59 -1.57
C THR A 559 -34.19 -65.99 -0.86
N PRO A 560 -33.74 -65.33 0.20
CA PRO A 560 -32.50 -65.66 0.88
C PRO A 560 -32.67 -66.97 1.69
N THR A 561 -31.70 -67.85 1.51
CA THR A 561 -31.54 -69.05 2.34
C THR A 561 -31.15 -68.64 3.76
N PRO A 562 -31.65 -69.30 4.82
CA PRO A 562 -31.29 -68.96 6.20
C PRO A 562 -29.78 -69.17 6.47
N ARG A 563 -29.12 -68.13 6.90
CA ARG A 563 -27.69 -68.13 7.30
C ARG A 563 -27.57 -68.60 8.73
N THR A 564 -26.82 -69.64 8.97
CA THR A 564 -26.43 -70.12 10.30
C THR A 564 -25.59 -69.06 10.99
N ILE A 565 -25.96 -68.70 12.23
CA ILE A 565 -25.27 -67.74 13.07
C ILE A 565 -23.99 -68.40 13.63
N PRO A 566 -22.79 -67.82 13.42
CA PRO A 566 -21.58 -68.34 14.08
C PRO A 566 -21.59 -67.95 15.58
N THR A 567 -21.14 -68.87 16.39
CA THR A 567 -20.95 -68.67 17.84
C THR A 567 -19.93 -67.57 18.13
N PRO A 568 -20.13 -66.69 19.11
CA PRO A 568 -19.19 -65.60 19.44
C PRO A 568 -17.86 -66.18 19.98
N ARG A 569 -16.75 -65.80 19.34
CA ARG A 569 -15.41 -66.03 19.90
C ARG A 569 -15.20 -65.04 21.08
N GLY A 570 -14.75 -65.57 22.20
CA GLY A 570 -14.40 -64.80 23.37
C GLY A 570 -13.36 -63.72 23.11
N ARG A 571 -13.56 -62.59 23.70
CA ARG A 571 -12.71 -61.41 23.66
C ARG A 571 -11.35 -61.69 24.34
N PRO A 572 -10.20 -61.36 23.75
CA PRO A 572 -8.91 -61.51 24.44
C PRO A 572 -8.82 -60.52 25.62
N THR A 573 -8.28 -60.99 26.73
CA THR A 573 -8.01 -60.22 27.93
C THR A 573 -6.92 -59.18 27.66
N PRO A 574 -7.04 -57.91 28.05
CA PRO A 574 -5.99 -56.91 27.89
C PRO A 574 -4.78 -57.21 28.77
N PRO A 575 -3.56 -56.84 28.36
CA PRO A 575 -2.34 -57.03 29.14
C PRO A 575 -2.35 -56.13 30.40
N PRO A 576 -1.67 -56.54 31.49
CA PRO A 576 -1.64 -55.75 32.75
C PRO A 576 -0.90 -54.44 32.58
N ARG A 577 -1.39 -53.42 33.23
CA ARG A 577 -0.86 -52.06 33.28
C ARG A 577 0.48 -52.04 34.02
N PRO A 578 1.53 -51.34 33.50
CA PRO A 578 2.79 -51.25 34.24
C PRO A 578 2.64 -50.43 35.51
N THR A 579 3.28 -50.90 36.57
CA THR A 579 3.33 -50.26 37.90
C THR A 579 4.22 -48.99 37.83
N PRO A 580 3.89 -47.90 38.55
CA PRO A 580 4.73 -46.72 38.63
C PRO A 580 6.04 -47.04 39.37
N GLN A 581 7.18 -46.71 38.81
CA GLN A 581 8.45 -46.69 39.52
C GLN A 581 8.52 -45.51 40.47
N SER A 582 8.88 -45.77 41.68
CA SER A 582 9.10 -44.79 42.75
C SER A 582 10.27 -43.86 42.46
N SER A 583 10.09 -42.61 42.78
CA SER A 583 11.05 -41.51 42.73
C SER A 583 12.36 -41.84 43.44
N LEU A 584 13.48 -41.66 42.75
CA LEU A 584 14.82 -41.56 43.32
C LEU A 584 15.04 -40.11 43.78
N THR A 585 15.25 -39.93 45.06
CA THR A 585 15.77 -38.72 45.70
C THR A 585 17.24 -38.52 45.33
N LEU A 586 17.60 -37.34 44.86
CA LEU A 586 18.98 -36.90 44.72
C LEU A 586 19.45 -36.30 46.06
N PRO A 587 20.70 -36.55 46.50
CA PRO A 587 21.27 -35.93 47.70
C PRO A 587 21.75 -34.49 47.37
N ALA A 588 21.61 -33.62 48.37
CA ALA A 588 22.19 -32.26 48.40
C ALA A 588 23.74 -32.34 48.49
N ASN A 589 24.41 -31.54 47.64
CA ASN A 589 25.62 -30.79 47.98
C ASN A 589 25.65 -29.49 47.16
#